data_df40fc45ab7f8484b9ff1339a124496c
#
_entry.id   df40fc45ab7f8484b9ff1339a124496c
#
_cell.length_a   1.000
_cell.length_b   1.000
_cell.length_c   1.000
_cell.angle_alpha   90.00
_cell.angle_beta   90.00
_cell.angle_gamma   90.00
#
_symmetry.space_group_name_H-M   'P 1'
#
loop_
_entity.id
_entity.type
_entity.pdbx_description
1 polymer ?
#
loop_
_entity_poly.entity_id
_entity_poly.type
_entity_poly.pdbx_seq_one_letter_code
_entity_poly.pdbx_strand_id
1 'polypeptide(L)'
;MSQDSTIPNSNYHTMVVLGDAAWTLLANQPIDQIDIDAVADRACVDRGLAGAIAGSVQYLVLAKMSELDRQSLTEAYGDIQDAGEVSVREKIIEGLLHWFETYAPYRLQIDQLNRSARSHPDLALRLLVSLEAFIRRTLVMSGDPAFGLRGMMRVKGVAGVFLATACIWMKDDSNGLAATMKMLDQRMLQAEEWGISLRVFDVRRSHDGLNDRV
;
A
#
# COMPACT_ATOMS: atom_id res chain seq x y z
N MET A 1 -32.22 -22.33 24.48
CA MET A 1 -32.25 -22.17 23.04
C MET A 1 -31.34 -21.01 22.70
N SER A 2 -30.06 -21.33 22.47
CA SER A 2 -29.03 -20.33 22.11
C SER A 2 -29.01 -20.25 20.58
N GLN A 3 -29.46 -19.13 20.02
CA GLN A 3 -29.31 -18.85 18.58
C GLN A 3 -27.90 -18.29 18.36
N ASP A 4 -27.22 -19.06 17.59
CA ASP A 4 -25.87 -18.97 17.10
C ASP A 4 -25.62 -17.67 16.33
N SER A 5 -24.66 -16.85 16.82
CA SER A 5 -24.22 -15.61 16.19
C SER A 5 -23.16 -15.89 15.09
N THR A 6 -23.40 -16.88 14.22
CA THR A 6 -22.42 -17.43 13.28
C THR A 6 -22.43 -16.73 11.89
N ILE A 7 -23.38 -15.83 11.61
CA ILE A 7 -23.56 -15.23 10.28
C ILE A 7 -22.47 -14.22 9.86
N PRO A 8 -21.92 -13.35 10.73
CA PRO A 8 -20.89 -12.38 10.31
C PRO A 8 -19.57 -13.04 9.89
N ASN A 9 -19.21 -14.17 10.50
CA ASN A 9 -17.94 -14.86 10.22
C ASN A 9 -17.94 -15.61 8.89
N SER A 10 -19.10 -16.13 8.45
CA SER A 10 -19.25 -16.86 7.19
C SER A 10 -19.09 -15.93 5.97
N ASN A 11 -19.72 -14.76 5.98
CA ASN A 11 -19.63 -13.80 4.87
C ASN A 11 -18.22 -13.22 4.72
N TYR A 12 -17.54 -12.94 5.84
CA TYR A 12 -16.14 -12.49 5.81
C TYR A 12 -15.23 -13.56 5.21
N HIS A 13 -15.35 -14.80 5.63
CA HIS A 13 -14.60 -15.91 5.07
C HIS A 13 -14.85 -16.08 3.56
N THR A 14 -16.10 -16.01 3.14
CA THR A 14 -16.46 -16.09 1.72
C THR A 14 -15.83 -14.95 0.91
N MET A 15 -15.81 -13.73 1.44
CA MET A 15 -15.13 -12.58 0.81
C MET A 15 -13.63 -12.81 0.64
N VAL A 16 -12.95 -13.38 1.64
CA VAL A 16 -11.51 -13.70 1.58
C VAL A 16 -11.25 -14.73 0.48
N VAL A 17 -12.02 -15.81 0.44
CA VAL A 17 -11.86 -16.88 -0.56
C VAL A 17 -12.13 -16.38 -1.98
N LEU A 18 -13.16 -15.54 -2.17
CA LEU A 18 -13.42 -14.88 -3.45
C LEU A 18 -12.30 -13.92 -3.85
N GLY A 19 -11.76 -13.17 -2.90
CA GLY A 19 -10.61 -12.27 -3.10
C GLY A 19 -9.37 -13.03 -3.57
N ASP A 20 -9.04 -14.15 -2.93
CA ASP A 20 -7.93 -15.03 -3.31
C ASP A 20 -8.10 -15.62 -4.70
N ALA A 21 -9.32 -16.04 -5.04
CA ALA A 21 -9.65 -16.57 -6.36
C ALA A 21 -9.50 -15.48 -7.45
N ALA A 22 -10.04 -14.29 -7.22
CA ALA A 22 -9.91 -13.14 -8.14
C ALA A 22 -8.44 -12.74 -8.33
N TRP A 23 -7.67 -12.67 -7.25
CA TRP A 23 -6.24 -12.37 -7.27
C TRP A 23 -5.43 -13.42 -8.06
N THR A 24 -5.79 -14.69 -7.93
CA THR A 24 -5.13 -15.76 -8.68
C THR A 24 -5.45 -15.69 -10.18
N LEU A 25 -6.69 -15.39 -10.55
CA LEU A 25 -7.09 -15.22 -11.95
C LEU A 25 -6.39 -14.02 -12.60
N LEU A 26 -6.19 -12.95 -11.84
CA LEU A 26 -5.53 -11.73 -12.30
C LEU A 26 -4.08 -11.96 -12.76
N ALA A 27 -3.40 -12.99 -12.29
CA ALA A 27 -2.06 -13.32 -12.78
C ALA A 27 -2.01 -13.66 -14.27
N ASN A 28 -3.12 -14.15 -14.84
CA ASN A 28 -3.16 -14.73 -16.18
C ASN A 28 -3.98 -13.91 -17.19
N GLN A 29 -4.81 -12.97 -16.73
CA GLN A 29 -5.71 -12.21 -17.60
C GLN A 29 -6.00 -10.82 -17.03
N PRO A 30 -6.32 -9.82 -17.89
CA PRO A 30 -6.70 -8.49 -17.46
C PRO A 30 -7.97 -8.50 -16.60
N ILE A 31 -8.10 -7.53 -15.70
CA ILE A 31 -9.19 -7.49 -14.71
C ILE A 31 -10.59 -7.38 -15.34
N ASP A 32 -10.69 -6.74 -16.49
CA ASP A 32 -11.92 -6.57 -17.26
C ASP A 32 -12.37 -7.84 -18.01
N GLN A 33 -11.49 -8.83 -18.11
CA GLN A 33 -11.81 -10.15 -18.69
C GLN A 33 -12.13 -11.20 -17.61
N ILE A 34 -12.04 -10.85 -16.34
CA ILE A 34 -12.39 -11.74 -15.24
C ILE A 34 -13.88 -11.57 -14.94
N ASP A 35 -14.64 -12.65 -15.12
CA ASP A 35 -16.06 -12.72 -14.75
C ASP A 35 -16.21 -13.15 -13.29
N ILE A 36 -17.24 -12.62 -12.61
CA ILE A 36 -17.57 -13.00 -11.23
C ILE A 36 -17.92 -14.49 -11.13
N ASP A 37 -18.53 -15.07 -12.17
CA ASP A 37 -18.83 -16.48 -12.22
C ASP A 37 -17.56 -17.35 -12.26
N ALA A 38 -16.54 -16.92 -13.02
CA ALA A 38 -15.25 -17.60 -13.04
C ALA A 38 -14.53 -17.52 -11.68
N VAL A 39 -14.67 -16.39 -10.96
CA VAL A 39 -14.17 -16.25 -9.59
C VAL A 39 -14.92 -17.20 -8.65
N ALA A 40 -16.25 -17.27 -8.73
CA ALA A 40 -17.08 -18.16 -7.92
C ALA A 40 -16.73 -19.63 -8.13
N ASP A 41 -16.60 -20.05 -9.40
CA ASP A 41 -16.22 -21.42 -9.76
C ASP A 41 -14.86 -21.79 -9.20
N ARG A 42 -13.86 -20.89 -9.34
CA ARG A 42 -12.52 -21.10 -8.80
C ARG A 42 -12.51 -21.15 -7.27
N ALA A 43 -13.35 -20.36 -6.63
CA ALA A 43 -13.49 -20.29 -5.18
C ALA A 43 -14.34 -21.44 -4.59
N CYS A 44 -14.99 -22.24 -5.44
CA CYS A 44 -15.99 -23.23 -5.05
C CYS A 44 -17.14 -22.61 -4.22
N VAL A 45 -17.56 -21.39 -4.59
CA VAL A 45 -18.65 -20.63 -3.98
C VAL A 45 -19.83 -20.60 -4.95
N ASP A 46 -21.05 -20.63 -4.41
CA ASP A 46 -22.26 -20.46 -5.24
C ASP A 46 -22.22 -19.12 -5.99
N ARG A 47 -22.54 -19.12 -7.29
CA ARG A 47 -22.44 -17.94 -8.16
C ARG A 47 -23.40 -16.85 -7.73
N GLY A 48 -24.60 -17.19 -7.28
CA GLY A 48 -25.58 -16.23 -6.79
C GLY A 48 -25.10 -15.55 -5.52
N LEU A 49 -24.49 -16.33 -4.60
CA LEU A 49 -23.90 -15.82 -3.38
C LEU A 49 -22.68 -14.92 -3.69
N ALA A 50 -21.81 -15.34 -4.61
CA ALA A 50 -20.68 -14.55 -5.03
C ALA A 50 -21.10 -13.20 -5.61
N GLY A 51 -22.08 -13.16 -6.51
CA GLY A 51 -22.64 -11.94 -7.08
C GLY A 51 -23.29 -11.03 -6.03
N ALA A 52 -23.97 -11.61 -5.04
CA ALA A 52 -24.60 -10.85 -3.96
C ALA A 52 -23.60 -10.22 -2.99
N ILE A 53 -22.47 -10.89 -2.71
CA ILE A 53 -21.46 -10.44 -1.74
C ILE A 53 -20.41 -9.53 -2.39
N ALA A 54 -19.92 -9.89 -3.57
CA ALA A 54 -18.73 -9.27 -4.13
C ALA A 54 -18.99 -7.94 -4.87
N GLY A 55 -20.16 -7.78 -5.48
CA GLY A 55 -20.50 -6.62 -6.29
C GLY A 55 -19.67 -6.46 -7.57
N SER A 56 -18.35 -6.64 -7.52
CA SER A 56 -17.46 -6.61 -8.69
C SER A 56 -16.11 -7.29 -8.43
N VAL A 57 -15.47 -7.75 -9.51
CA VAL A 57 -14.10 -8.31 -9.44
C VAL A 57 -13.08 -7.25 -8.97
N GLN A 58 -13.23 -6.00 -9.39
CA GLN A 58 -12.37 -4.90 -8.91
C GLN A 58 -12.44 -4.75 -7.39
N TYR A 59 -13.62 -4.87 -6.81
CA TYR A 59 -13.80 -4.79 -5.36
C TYR A 59 -13.07 -5.94 -4.64
N LEU A 60 -13.16 -7.16 -5.15
CA LEU A 60 -12.46 -8.34 -4.61
C LEU A 60 -10.94 -8.17 -4.66
N VAL A 61 -10.42 -7.71 -5.79
CA VAL A 61 -8.98 -7.45 -5.98
C VAL A 61 -8.48 -6.37 -5.02
N LEU A 62 -9.20 -5.26 -4.87
CA LEU A 62 -8.84 -4.19 -3.93
C LEU A 62 -8.95 -4.63 -2.47
N ALA A 63 -9.92 -5.49 -2.14
CA ALA A 63 -10.03 -6.08 -0.80
C ALA A 63 -8.82 -6.97 -0.48
N LYS A 64 -8.37 -7.80 -1.45
CA LYS A 64 -7.15 -8.61 -1.30
C LYS A 64 -5.91 -7.74 -1.17
N MET A 65 -5.77 -6.69 -1.96
CA MET A 65 -4.67 -5.72 -1.80
C MET A 65 -4.68 -5.09 -0.40
N SER A 66 -5.84 -4.70 0.12
CA SER A 66 -5.94 -4.12 1.47
C SER A 66 -5.56 -5.11 2.57
N GLU A 67 -5.76 -6.41 2.36
CA GLU A 67 -5.29 -7.47 3.26
C GLU A 67 -3.76 -7.57 3.23
N LEU A 68 -3.16 -7.66 2.03
CA LEU A 68 -1.71 -7.69 1.83
C LEU A 68 -1.02 -6.44 2.39
N ASP A 69 -1.60 -5.26 2.18
CA ASP A 69 -1.12 -3.99 2.74
C ASP A 69 -1.11 -4.02 4.28
N ARG A 70 -2.13 -4.61 4.92
CA ARG A 70 -2.14 -4.77 6.38
C ARG A 70 -1.09 -5.75 6.86
N GLN A 71 -0.92 -6.86 6.15
CA GLN A 71 0.10 -7.85 6.46
C GLN A 71 1.47 -7.18 6.45
N SER A 72 1.84 -6.50 5.36
CA SER A 72 3.14 -5.84 5.22
C SER A 72 3.40 -4.81 6.34
N LEU A 73 2.39 -4.00 6.69
CA LEU A 73 2.53 -3.02 7.78
C LEU A 73 2.65 -3.67 9.16
N THR A 74 2.00 -4.81 9.38
CA THR A 74 2.08 -5.52 10.66
C THR A 74 3.47 -6.15 10.83
N GLU A 75 4.01 -6.73 9.77
CA GLU A 75 5.37 -7.29 9.74
C GLU A 75 6.41 -6.18 9.95
N ALA A 76 6.34 -5.09 9.19
CA ALA A 76 7.20 -3.93 9.36
C ALA A 76 7.16 -3.34 10.77
N TYR A 77 5.97 -3.29 11.39
CA TYR A 77 5.83 -2.81 12.77
C TYR A 77 6.54 -3.72 13.76
N GLY A 78 6.48 -5.03 13.57
CA GLY A 78 7.22 -6.00 14.39
C GLY A 78 8.72 -5.75 14.34
N ASP A 79 9.29 -5.67 13.14
CA ASP A 79 10.72 -5.47 12.93
C ASP A 79 11.20 -4.12 13.46
N ILE A 80 10.41 -3.05 13.32
CA ILE A 80 10.70 -1.73 13.90
C ILE A 80 10.74 -1.79 15.44
N GLN A 81 9.83 -2.55 16.06
CA GLN A 81 9.84 -2.69 17.53
C GLN A 81 11.06 -3.47 18.02
N ASP A 82 11.48 -4.49 17.28
CA ASP A 82 12.63 -5.34 17.63
C ASP A 82 13.97 -4.60 17.40
N ALA A 83 14.03 -3.67 16.43
CA ALA A 83 15.22 -2.89 16.12
C ALA A 83 15.55 -1.79 17.16
N GLY A 84 14.63 -1.43 18.06
CA GLY A 84 14.82 -0.41 19.08
C GLY A 84 14.70 1.04 18.57
N GLU A 85 15.66 1.91 18.95
CA GLU A 85 15.64 3.32 18.54
C GLU A 85 16.05 3.48 17.06
N VAL A 86 15.07 3.63 16.19
CA VAL A 86 15.23 3.81 14.73
C VAL A 86 14.66 5.16 14.32
N SER A 87 15.30 5.85 13.39
CA SER A 87 14.83 7.14 12.89
C SER A 87 13.48 7.02 12.16
N VAL A 88 12.71 8.12 12.12
CA VAL A 88 11.43 8.17 11.37
C VAL A 88 11.61 7.79 9.90
N ARG A 89 12.73 8.22 9.29
CA ARG A 89 13.06 7.87 7.90
C ARG A 89 13.24 6.37 7.72
N GLU A 90 14.03 5.73 8.56
CA GLU A 90 14.26 4.29 8.52
C GLU A 90 12.97 3.50 8.70
N LYS A 91 12.09 3.93 9.62
CA LYS A 91 10.75 3.34 9.80
C LYS A 91 9.88 3.45 8.54
N ILE A 92 9.94 4.57 7.83
CA ILE A 92 9.22 4.73 6.57
C ILE A 92 9.80 3.79 5.51
N ILE A 93 11.12 3.74 5.37
CA ILE A 93 11.81 2.83 4.43
C ILE A 93 11.42 1.39 4.70
N GLU A 94 11.44 0.96 5.96
CA GLU A 94 11.05 -0.38 6.38
C GLU A 94 9.62 -0.71 5.98
N GLY A 95 8.67 0.17 6.28
CA GLY A 95 7.27 -0.02 5.88
C GLY A 95 7.07 -0.13 4.36
N LEU A 96 7.85 0.63 3.56
CA LEU A 96 7.80 0.54 2.11
C LEU A 96 8.49 -0.73 1.59
N LEU A 97 9.59 -1.14 2.20
CA LEU A 97 10.34 -2.35 1.82
C LEU A 97 9.49 -3.60 2.06
N HIS A 98 8.85 -3.72 3.21
CA HIS A 98 7.92 -4.81 3.51
C HIS A 98 6.77 -4.91 2.50
N TRP A 99 6.29 -3.78 1.96
CA TRP A 99 5.33 -3.84 0.87
C TRP A 99 5.92 -4.53 -0.36
N PHE A 100 7.12 -4.14 -0.79
CA PHE A 100 7.79 -4.75 -1.94
C PHE A 100 8.07 -6.24 -1.73
N GLU A 101 8.42 -6.65 -0.53
CA GLU A 101 8.63 -8.06 -0.16
C GLU A 101 7.32 -8.86 -0.17
N THR A 102 6.28 -8.35 0.48
CA THR A 102 4.95 -8.97 0.51
C THR A 102 4.38 -9.18 -0.89
N TYR A 103 4.61 -8.20 -1.80
CA TYR A 103 4.12 -8.28 -3.17
C TYR A 103 5.09 -8.95 -4.15
N ALA A 104 6.30 -9.33 -3.73
CA ALA A 104 7.27 -9.98 -4.62
C ALA A 104 6.74 -11.24 -5.31
N PRO A 105 5.96 -12.13 -4.65
CA PRO A 105 5.33 -13.29 -5.30
C PRO A 105 4.22 -12.93 -6.30
N TYR A 106 3.72 -11.68 -6.26
CA TYR A 106 2.54 -11.22 -7.00
C TYR A 106 2.85 -10.19 -8.09
N ARG A 107 4.09 -10.17 -8.60
CA ARG A 107 4.51 -9.22 -9.66
C ARG A 107 3.65 -9.31 -10.91
N LEU A 108 3.17 -10.51 -11.29
CA LEU A 108 2.29 -10.68 -12.44
C LEU A 108 0.94 -9.95 -12.24
N GLN A 109 0.35 -10.07 -11.06
CA GLN A 109 -0.89 -9.38 -10.71
C GLN A 109 -0.71 -7.86 -10.74
N ILE A 110 0.40 -7.35 -10.17
CA ILE A 110 0.72 -5.93 -10.19
C ILE A 110 0.93 -5.42 -11.63
N ASP A 111 1.59 -6.20 -12.49
CA ASP A 111 1.75 -5.84 -13.90
C ASP A 111 0.39 -5.79 -14.63
N GLN A 112 -0.48 -6.76 -14.41
CA GLN A 112 -1.83 -6.77 -14.97
C GLN A 112 -2.68 -5.58 -14.48
N LEU A 113 -2.59 -5.23 -13.18
CA LEU A 113 -3.26 -4.04 -12.65
C LEU A 113 -2.73 -2.76 -13.31
N ASN A 114 -1.42 -2.62 -13.47
CA ASN A 114 -0.81 -1.47 -14.14
C ASN A 114 -1.25 -1.36 -15.60
N ARG A 115 -1.36 -2.48 -16.31
CA ARG A 115 -1.86 -2.50 -17.70
C ARG A 115 -3.34 -2.11 -17.75
N SER A 116 -4.16 -2.72 -16.91
CA SER A 116 -5.60 -2.43 -16.84
C SER A 116 -5.87 -0.98 -16.45
N ALA A 117 -5.11 -0.41 -15.49
CA ALA A 117 -5.26 0.98 -15.05
C ALA A 117 -5.00 2.01 -16.16
N ARG A 118 -4.22 1.68 -17.19
CA ARG A 118 -3.98 2.58 -18.34
C ARG A 118 -5.23 2.74 -19.22
N SER A 119 -6.09 1.72 -19.25
CA SER A 119 -7.32 1.69 -20.05
C SER A 119 -8.56 2.03 -19.23
N HIS A 120 -8.48 1.96 -17.90
CA HIS A 120 -9.60 2.13 -16.96
C HIS A 120 -9.27 3.21 -15.92
N PRO A 121 -9.62 4.50 -16.17
CA PRO A 121 -9.29 5.61 -15.26
C PRO A 121 -9.90 5.48 -13.86
N ASP A 122 -11.07 4.83 -13.75
CA ASP A 122 -11.73 4.53 -12.47
C ASP A 122 -10.90 3.57 -11.61
N LEU A 123 -10.34 2.52 -12.21
CA LEU A 123 -9.41 1.60 -11.55
C LEU A 123 -8.13 2.33 -11.14
N ALA A 124 -7.55 3.14 -12.03
CA ALA A 124 -6.36 3.93 -11.73
C ALA A 124 -6.58 4.84 -10.50
N LEU A 125 -7.73 5.52 -10.44
CA LEU A 125 -8.08 6.35 -9.29
C LEU A 125 -8.21 5.55 -8.00
N ARG A 126 -8.87 4.38 -8.04
CA ARG A 126 -9.00 3.50 -6.87
C ARG A 126 -7.65 3.00 -6.38
N LEU A 127 -6.74 2.62 -7.29
CA LEU A 127 -5.37 2.20 -6.94
C LEU A 127 -4.57 3.35 -6.31
N LEU A 128 -4.71 4.58 -6.83
CA LEU A 128 -4.07 5.76 -6.23
C LEU A 128 -4.62 6.07 -4.83
N VAL A 129 -5.92 5.93 -4.62
CA VAL A 129 -6.54 6.10 -3.28
C VAL A 129 -6.06 5.02 -2.32
N SER A 130 -5.95 3.76 -2.77
CA SER A 130 -5.40 2.67 -1.96
C SER A 130 -3.94 2.92 -1.58
N LEU A 131 -3.11 3.32 -2.54
CA LEU A 131 -1.71 3.70 -2.30
C LEU A 131 -1.61 4.84 -1.29
N GLU A 132 -2.41 5.90 -1.45
CA GLU A 132 -2.42 7.02 -0.51
C GLU A 132 -2.80 6.57 0.91
N ALA A 133 -3.78 5.69 1.04
CA ALA A 133 -4.19 5.13 2.32
C ALA A 133 -3.08 4.25 2.96
N PHE A 134 -2.36 3.47 2.16
CA PHE A 134 -1.20 2.71 2.61
C PHE A 134 -0.08 3.65 3.11
N ILE A 135 0.31 4.65 2.33
CA ILE A 135 1.35 5.62 2.71
C ILE A 135 0.98 6.38 3.98
N ARG A 136 -0.27 6.78 4.15
CA ARG A 136 -0.74 7.44 5.39
C ARG A 136 -0.56 6.54 6.61
N ARG A 137 -0.91 5.26 6.49
CA ARG A 137 -0.71 4.28 7.57
C ARG A 137 0.77 4.08 7.89
N THR A 138 1.63 3.98 6.87
CA THR A 138 3.09 3.91 7.03
C THR A 138 3.63 5.11 7.79
N LEU A 139 3.22 6.34 7.42
CA LEU A 139 3.64 7.56 8.12
C LEU A 139 3.17 7.59 9.57
N VAL A 140 1.92 7.23 9.85
CA VAL A 140 1.41 7.15 11.23
C VAL A 140 2.20 6.12 12.05
N MET A 141 2.44 4.93 11.51
CA MET A 141 3.23 3.88 12.14
C MET A 141 4.67 4.34 12.45
N SER A 142 5.24 5.16 11.58
CA SER A 142 6.60 5.70 11.74
C SER A 142 6.70 6.85 12.74
N GLY A 143 5.57 7.28 13.33
CA GLY A 143 5.53 8.41 14.26
C GLY A 143 5.50 9.79 13.58
N ASP A 144 5.12 9.85 12.31
CA ASP A 144 5.04 11.07 11.51
C ASP A 144 3.62 11.28 10.94
N PRO A 145 2.66 11.64 11.78
CA PRO A 145 1.28 11.80 11.34
C PRO A 145 1.15 12.93 10.31
N ALA A 146 0.59 12.58 9.15
CA ALA A 146 0.43 13.47 8.02
C ALA A 146 -0.80 14.37 8.18
N PHE A 147 -0.75 15.37 9.08
CA PHE A 147 -1.83 16.33 9.29
C PHE A 147 -1.66 17.62 8.47
N GLY A 148 -2.80 18.19 8.03
CA GLY A 148 -2.86 19.47 7.33
C GLY A 148 -2.17 19.44 5.96
N LEU A 149 -1.91 20.63 5.41
CA LEU A 149 -1.33 20.79 4.07
C LEU A 149 0.08 20.17 3.97
N ARG A 150 0.91 20.34 5.00
CA ARG A 150 2.27 19.75 5.05
C ARG A 150 2.22 18.24 5.04
N GLY A 151 1.31 17.62 5.80
CA GLY A 151 1.10 16.19 5.80
C GLY A 151 0.63 15.66 4.44
N MET A 152 -0.24 16.39 3.76
CA MET A 152 -0.68 16.04 2.41
C MET A 152 0.49 16.08 1.41
N MET A 153 1.34 17.09 1.45
CA MET A 153 2.55 17.16 0.61
C MET A 153 3.51 16.01 0.91
N ARG A 154 3.69 15.63 2.18
CA ARG A 154 4.53 14.51 2.58
C ARG A 154 4.00 13.18 2.04
N VAL A 155 2.70 12.93 2.15
CA VAL A 155 2.06 11.75 1.54
C VAL A 155 2.33 11.69 0.05
N LYS A 156 2.17 12.80 -0.67
CA LYS A 156 2.44 12.86 -2.12
C LYS A 156 3.91 12.64 -2.45
N GLY A 157 4.82 13.19 -1.64
CA GLY A 157 6.26 12.97 -1.78
C GLY A 157 6.65 11.50 -1.62
N VAL A 158 6.21 10.87 -0.52
CA VAL A 158 6.47 9.43 -0.27
C VAL A 158 5.79 8.55 -1.33
N ALA A 159 4.57 8.88 -1.77
CA ALA A 159 3.92 8.16 -2.86
C ALA A 159 4.73 8.27 -4.17
N GLY A 160 5.32 9.43 -4.47
CA GLY A 160 6.21 9.61 -5.62
C GLY A 160 7.48 8.74 -5.51
N VAL A 161 8.11 8.68 -4.33
CA VAL A 161 9.24 7.78 -4.06
C VAL A 161 8.85 6.33 -4.26
N PHE A 162 7.71 5.92 -3.71
CA PHE A 162 7.18 4.56 -3.86
C PHE A 162 6.98 4.19 -5.33
N LEU A 163 6.28 5.02 -6.11
CA LEU A 163 6.02 4.74 -7.53
C LEU A 163 7.30 4.67 -8.37
N ALA A 164 8.27 5.56 -8.11
CA ALA A 164 9.57 5.52 -8.77
C ALA A 164 10.35 4.24 -8.44
N THR A 165 10.30 3.80 -7.18
CA THR A 165 10.93 2.56 -6.72
C THR A 165 10.22 1.34 -7.30
N ALA A 166 8.89 1.33 -7.39
CA ALA A 166 8.10 0.24 -7.95
C ALA A 166 8.50 -0.08 -9.42
N CYS A 167 8.90 0.93 -10.20
CA CYS A 167 9.41 0.72 -11.56
C CYS A 167 10.71 -0.11 -11.60
N ILE A 168 11.57 0.03 -10.59
CA ILE A 168 12.81 -0.77 -10.45
C ILE A 168 12.48 -2.14 -9.90
N TRP A 169 11.65 -2.19 -8.84
CA TRP A 169 11.21 -3.43 -8.19
C TRP A 169 10.59 -4.43 -9.16
N MET A 170 9.80 -3.97 -10.14
CA MET A 170 9.20 -4.83 -11.16
C MET A 170 10.23 -5.62 -11.98
N LYS A 171 11.51 -5.18 -11.99
CA LYS A 171 12.62 -5.78 -12.75
C LYS A 171 13.75 -6.25 -11.85
N ASP A 172 13.57 -6.16 -10.54
CA ASP A 172 14.62 -6.49 -9.58
C ASP A 172 14.62 -8.00 -9.28
N ASP A 173 15.51 -8.71 -9.93
CA ASP A 173 15.75 -10.15 -9.71
C ASP A 173 16.93 -10.39 -8.74
N SER A 174 17.44 -9.33 -8.09
CA SER A 174 18.54 -9.44 -7.13
C SER A 174 18.08 -10.10 -5.83
N ASN A 175 19.01 -10.80 -5.18
CA ASN A 175 18.73 -11.42 -3.89
C ASN A 175 18.42 -10.34 -2.83
N GLY A 176 17.32 -10.48 -2.09
CA GLY A 176 16.89 -9.55 -1.06
C GLY A 176 16.50 -8.16 -1.59
N LEU A 177 16.05 -8.05 -2.84
CA LEU A 177 15.61 -6.79 -3.45
C LEU A 177 16.65 -5.65 -3.34
N ALA A 178 17.94 -5.97 -3.52
CA ALA A 178 19.03 -5.03 -3.28
C ALA A 178 18.97 -3.77 -4.16
N ALA A 179 18.55 -3.89 -5.43
CA ALA A 179 18.38 -2.74 -6.31
C ALA A 179 17.20 -1.86 -5.87
N THR A 180 16.09 -2.47 -5.42
CA THR A 180 14.92 -1.80 -4.86
C THR A 180 15.26 -1.04 -3.59
N MET A 181 15.95 -1.68 -2.64
CA MET A 181 16.41 -1.07 -1.39
C MET A 181 17.29 0.14 -1.64
N LYS A 182 18.31 0.00 -2.51
CA LYS A 182 19.19 1.10 -2.88
C LYS A 182 18.44 2.28 -3.49
N MET A 183 17.48 2.02 -4.39
CA MET A 183 16.67 3.06 -5.02
C MET A 183 15.80 3.77 -3.99
N LEU A 184 15.15 2.99 -3.10
CA LEU A 184 14.29 3.52 -2.05
C LEU A 184 15.07 4.47 -1.13
N ASP A 185 16.24 4.05 -0.65
CA ASP A 185 17.11 4.85 0.20
C ASP A 185 17.56 6.16 -0.48
N GLN A 186 18.03 6.09 -1.72
CA GLN A 186 18.42 7.27 -2.49
C GLN A 186 17.28 8.26 -2.71
N ARG A 187 16.08 7.76 -3.04
CA ARG A 187 14.91 8.61 -3.28
C ARG A 187 14.36 9.22 -2.00
N MET A 188 14.40 8.49 -0.90
CA MET A 188 14.01 9.04 0.40
C MET A 188 14.97 10.16 0.84
N LEU A 189 16.27 9.99 0.66
CA LEU A 189 17.26 11.05 0.93
C LEU A 189 16.97 12.31 0.11
N GLN A 190 16.73 12.16 -1.19
CA GLN A 190 16.37 13.28 -2.06
C GLN A 190 15.05 13.97 -1.60
N ALA A 191 14.06 13.20 -1.20
CA ALA A 191 12.78 13.75 -0.72
C ALA A 191 12.95 14.53 0.59
N GLU A 192 13.85 14.10 1.48
CA GLU A 192 14.20 14.83 2.70
C GLU A 192 14.91 16.15 2.40
N GLU A 193 15.90 16.15 1.51
CA GLU A 193 16.60 17.37 1.09
C GLU A 193 15.63 18.41 0.51
N TRP A 194 14.68 17.97 -0.31
CA TRP A 194 13.60 18.83 -0.82
C TRP A 194 12.69 19.35 0.30
N GLY A 195 12.32 18.48 1.26
CA GLY A 195 11.53 18.85 2.43
C GLY A 195 12.24 19.86 3.32
N ILE A 196 13.53 19.74 3.52
CA ILE A 196 14.37 20.69 4.28
C ILE A 196 14.47 22.01 3.52
N SER A 197 14.65 22.00 2.21
CA SER A 197 14.70 23.21 1.38
C SER A 197 13.40 24.01 1.47
N LEU A 198 12.25 23.34 1.58
CA LEU A 198 10.95 23.98 1.80
C LEU A 198 10.76 24.47 3.26
N ARG A 199 11.49 23.90 4.24
CA ARG A 199 11.49 24.32 5.66
C ARG A 199 12.40 25.51 5.96
N VAL A 200 13.32 25.86 5.10
CA VAL A 200 14.27 26.99 5.30
C VAL A 200 13.55 28.31 5.61
N PHE A 201 12.31 28.47 5.20
CA PHE A 201 11.49 29.62 5.58
C PHE A 201 10.96 29.59 7.03
N ASP A 202 10.98 28.44 7.73
CA ASP A 202 10.46 28.32 9.10
C ASP A 202 11.54 28.41 10.18
N VAL A 203 12.78 28.05 9.89
CA VAL A 203 13.91 28.09 10.84
C VAL A 203 14.34 29.53 11.13
N ARG A 204 14.13 30.47 10.19
CA ARG A 204 14.43 31.91 10.42
C ARG A 204 13.49 32.60 11.40
N ARG A 205 12.28 32.11 11.64
CA ARG A 205 11.33 32.70 12.61
C ARG A 205 11.63 32.35 14.07
N SER A 206 12.39 31.28 14.34
CA SER A 206 12.71 30.87 15.71
C SER A 206 13.95 31.55 16.28
N HIS A 207 14.76 32.23 15.46
CA HIS A 207 15.96 32.94 15.94
C HIS A 207 15.77 34.44 16.21
N ASP A 208 14.73 35.07 15.63
CA ASP A 208 14.45 36.50 15.88
C ASP A 208 13.65 36.73 17.16
N GLY A 209 13.19 35.71 17.85
CA GLY A 209 12.38 35.83 19.09
C GLY A 209 13.18 35.88 20.40
N LEU A 210 14.51 35.76 20.37
CA LEU A 210 15.34 35.67 21.60
C LEU A 210 16.20 36.92 21.89
N ASN A 211 16.11 37.96 21.08
CA ASN A 211 16.99 39.15 21.26
C ASN A 211 16.31 40.43 21.69
N ASP A 212 15.05 40.40 22.08
CA ASP A 212 14.34 41.59 22.62
C ASP A 212 13.91 41.42 24.07
N ARG A 213 14.85 41.08 24.96
CA ARG A 213 14.72 41.31 26.41
C ARG A 213 16.12 41.53 27.01
N VAL A 214 16.59 42.77 26.90
CA VAL A 214 17.49 43.39 27.87
C VAL A 214 16.93 44.78 28.16
#